data_4d4a9d924268a440f22030c051f188bb
#
_entry.id   4d4a9d924268a440f22030c051f188bb
#
_cell.length_a   1.000
_cell.length_b   1.000
_cell.length_c   1.000
_cell.angle_alpha   90.00
_cell.angle_beta   90.00
_cell.angle_gamma   90.00
#
_symmetry.space_group_name_H-M   'P 1'
#
loop_
_entity.id
_entity.type
_entity.pdbx_description
1 polymer ?
#
loop_
_entity_poly.entity_id
_entity_poly.type
_entity_poly.pdbx_seq_one_letter_code
_entity_poly.pdbx_strand_id
1 'polypeptide(L)' 'MDMKTIACREVGVADCDHVVTGETEEEVLKNGAEHGKNVHGMRDEDFTPEFMGKVKGLIRTS' A
#
# COMPACT_ATOMS: atom_id res chain seq x y z
N MET A 1 2.13 -18.50 9.67
CA MET A 1 3.04 -17.41 9.30
C MET A 1 2.26 -16.12 9.17
N ASP A 2 2.81 -15.05 9.68
CA ASP A 2 2.11 -13.78 9.68
C ASP A 2 2.24 -13.08 8.34
N MET A 3 1.12 -12.60 7.83
CA MET A 3 1.09 -11.82 6.61
C MET A 3 0.81 -10.36 6.97
N LYS A 4 1.45 -9.46 6.24
CA LYS A 4 1.17 -8.04 6.35
C LYS A 4 0.15 -7.66 5.29
N THR A 5 -0.81 -6.83 5.66
CA THR A 5 -1.88 -6.42 4.74
C THR A 5 -2.18 -4.93 4.88
N ILE A 6 -2.65 -4.34 3.80
CA ILE A 6 -3.14 -2.97 3.82
C ILE A 6 -4.30 -2.84 2.83
N ALA A 7 -5.37 -2.20 3.26
CA ALA A 7 -6.49 -1.92 2.36
C ALA A 7 -6.19 -0.68 1.54
N CYS A 8 -6.29 -0.78 0.22
CA CYS A 8 -5.99 0.31 -0.69
C CYS A 8 -6.80 1.56 -0.37
N ARG A 9 -8.08 1.40 -0.01
CA ARG A 9 -8.95 2.53 0.33
C ARG A 9 -8.47 3.34 1.53
N GLU A 10 -7.67 2.74 2.41
CA GLU A 10 -7.16 3.42 3.60
C GLU A 10 -6.02 4.39 3.27
N VAL A 11 -5.39 4.21 2.10
CA VAL A 11 -4.29 5.08 1.68
C VAL A 11 -4.71 6.19 0.72
N GLY A 12 -6.01 6.45 0.64
CA GLY A 12 -6.52 7.59 -0.10
C GLY A 12 -7.29 7.29 -1.38
N VAL A 13 -7.48 6.02 -1.72
CA VAL A 13 -8.26 5.63 -2.89
C VAL A 13 -9.55 4.96 -2.42
N ALA A 14 -10.53 5.78 -2.08
CA ALA A 14 -11.76 5.34 -1.44
C ALA A 14 -12.57 4.33 -2.26
N ASP A 15 -12.43 4.37 -3.59
CA ASP A 15 -13.19 3.51 -4.49
C ASP A 15 -12.54 2.14 -4.72
N CYS A 16 -11.40 1.89 -4.10
CA CYS A 16 -10.65 0.66 -4.33
C CYS A 16 -10.88 -0.34 -3.21
N ASP A 17 -11.38 -1.52 -3.56
CA ASP A 17 -11.61 -2.61 -2.60
C ASP A 17 -10.42 -3.56 -2.50
N HIS A 18 -9.35 -3.29 -3.24
CA HIS A 18 -8.19 -4.16 -3.28
C HIS A 18 -7.45 -4.17 -1.95
N VAL A 19 -7.04 -5.35 -1.51
CA VAL A 19 -6.19 -5.49 -0.32
C VAL A 19 -4.83 -5.98 -0.78
N VAL A 20 -3.80 -5.20 -0.44
CA VAL A 20 -2.42 -5.56 -0.76
C VAL A 20 -1.86 -6.44 0.35
N THR A 21 -1.18 -7.51 -0.01
CA THR A 21 -0.59 -8.44 0.95
C THR A 21 0.90 -8.62 0.69
N GLY A 22 1.62 -9.04 1.71
CA GLY A 22 3.05 -9.35 1.61
C GLY A 22 3.54 -10.02 2.89
N GLU A 23 4.69 -10.65 2.83
CA GLU A 23 5.27 -11.29 4.01
C GLU A 23 5.92 -10.28 4.94
N THR A 24 6.38 -9.15 4.40
CA THR A 24 7.01 -8.08 5.16
C THR A 24 6.39 -6.74 4.79
N GLU A 25 6.65 -5.73 5.62
CA GLU A 25 6.19 -4.38 5.32
C GLU A 25 6.75 -3.88 3.99
N GLU A 26 8.02 -4.17 3.71
CA GLU A 26 8.64 -3.78 2.45
C GLU A 26 7.93 -4.39 1.26
N GLU A 27 7.57 -5.67 1.38
CA GLU A 27 6.86 -6.35 0.32
C GLU A 27 5.47 -5.78 0.09
N VAL A 28 4.76 -5.47 1.17
CA VAL A 28 3.45 -4.80 1.07
C VAL A 28 3.59 -3.44 0.40
N LEU A 29 4.60 -2.67 0.78
CA LEU A 29 4.83 -1.36 0.18
C LEU A 29 5.13 -1.46 -1.31
N LYS A 30 5.97 -2.43 -1.68
CA LYS A 30 6.30 -2.66 -3.08
C LYS A 30 5.06 -3.07 -3.88
N ASN A 31 4.30 -4.01 -3.36
CA ASN A 31 3.09 -4.49 -4.03
C ASN A 31 2.05 -3.38 -4.13
N GLY A 32 1.91 -2.59 -3.08
CA GLY A 32 0.99 -1.45 -3.08
C GLY A 32 1.41 -0.38 -4.08
N ALA A 33 2.70 -0.11 -4.19
CA ALA A 33 3.21 0.85 -5.16
C ALA A 33 2.94 0.39 -6.59
N GLU A 34 3.17 -0.88 -6.87
CA GLU A 34 2.88 -1.44 -8.20
C GLU A 34 1.39 -1.34 -8.52
N HIS A 35 0.54 -1.65 -7.55
CA HIS A 35 -0.91 -1.53 -7.71
C HIS A 35 -1.30 -0.08 -8.01
N GLY A 36 -0.76 0.86 -7.26
CA GLY A 36 -1.04 2.27 -7.47
C GLY A 36 -0.62 2.75 -8.84
N LYS A 37 0.57 2.37 -9.29
CA LYS A 37 1.08 2.76 -10.60
C LYS A 37 0.27 2.15 -11.75
N ASN A 38 -0.07 0.88 -11.63
CA ASN A 38 -0.73 0.15 -12.72
C ASN A 38 -2.23 0.39 -12.80
N VAL A 39 -2.88 0.55 -11.66
CA VAL A 39 -4.34 0.65 -11.60
C VAL A 39 -4.81 2.10 -11.44
N HIS A 40 -4.10 2.88 -10.63
CA HIS A 40 -4.52 4.24 -10.29
C HIS A 40 -3.68 5.33 -10.97
N GLY A 41 -2.72 4.94 -11.81
CA GLY A 41 -1.90 5.89 -12.54
C GLY A 41 -0.95 6.73 -11.69
N MET A 42 -0.60 6.24 -10.51
CA MET A 42 0.31 6.95 -9.63
C MET A 42 1.73 6.97 -10.18
N ARG A 43 2.50 7.99 -9.80
CA ARG A 43 3.88 8.16 -10.23
C ARG A 43 4.82 8.02 -9.05
N ASP A 44 6.12 7.84 -9.33
CA ASP A 44 7.13 7.75 -8.27
C ASP A 44 7.10 8.97 -7.35
N GLU A 45 6.85 10.15 -7.90
CA GLU A 45 6.80 11.40 -7.13
C GLU A 45 5.62 11.45 -6.16
N ASP A 46 4.61 10.61 -6.36
CA ASP A 46 3.48 10.53 -5.44
C ASP A 46 3.82 9.74 -4.18
N PHE A 47 4.91 8.98 -4.22
CA PHE A 47 5.35 8.17 -3.08
C PHE A 47 6.38 8.95 -2.26
N THR A 48 5.92 10.03 -1.62
CA THR A 48 6.77 10.85 -0.77
C THR A 48 7.07 10.14 0.55
N PRO A 49 8.13 10.54 1.29
CA PRO A 49 8.40 9.95 2.60
C PRO A 49 7.22 10.08 3.56
N GLU A 50 6.47 11.19 3.48
CA GLU A 50 5.29 11.39 4.31
C GLU A 50 4.20 10.38 3.97
N PHE A 51 3.97 10.17 2.68
CA PHE A 51 2.99 9.22 2.21
C PHE A 51 3.38 7.79 2.64
N MET A 52 4.64 7.43 2.44
CA MET A 52 5.12 6.10 2.81
C MET A 52 5.03 5.85 4.31
N GLY A 53 5.29 6.88 5.11
CA GLY A 53 5.13 6.78 6.57
C GLY A 53 3.69 6.52 6.96
N LYS A 54 2.75 7.19 6.31
CA LYS A 54 1.32 6.97 6.54
C LYS A 54 0.92 5.55 6.16
N VAL A 55 1.40 5.09 5.01
CA VAL A 55 1.11 3.72 4.54
C VAL A 55 1.63 2.69 5.52
N LYS A 56 2.86 2.86 6.01
CA LYS A 56 3.43 1.94 7.01
C LYS A 56 2.57 1.88 8.26
N GLY A 57 2.03 3.01 8.69
CA GLY A 57 1.17 3.06 9.87
C GLY A 57 -0.16 2.35 9.70
N LEU A 58 -0.58 2.12 8.47
CA LEU A 58 -1.83 1.44 8.15
C LEU A 58 -1.67 -0.06 7.89
N ILE A 59 -0.43 -0.53 7.76
CA ILE A 59 -0.15 -1.94 7.53
C ILE A 59 -0.51 -2.74 8.78
N ARG A 60 -1.24 -3.82 8.58
CA ARG A 60 -1.67 -4.71 9.66
C ARG A 60 -1.08 -6.09 9.49
N THR A 61 -0.92 -6.79 10.60
CA THR A 61 -0.50 -8.18 10.61
C THR A 61 -1.73 -9.05 10.80
N SER A 62 -1.91 -10.01 9.92
CA SER A 62 -3.06 -10.92 9.99
C SER A 62 -2.63 -12.38 10.09
#